data_1f0d44865dd2e40361d5b9657a497cd2
#
_entry.id   1f0d44865dd2e40361d5b9657a497cd2
#
_cell.length_a   1.000
_cell.length_b   1.000
_cell.length_c   1.000
_cell.angle_alpha   90.00
_cell.angle_beta   90.00
_cell.angle_gamma   90.00
#
_symmetry.space_group_name_H-M   'P 1'
#
loop_
_entity.id
_entity.type
_entity.pdbx_description
1 polymer ?
#
loop_
_entity_poly.entity_id
_entity_poly.type
_entity_poly.pdbx_seq_one_letter_code
_entity_poly.pdbx_strand_id
1 'polypeptide(L)'
;MTVSWNRFRNHDKLMLIGSSDGATADRGKLRVTLHHNLFDGIGQRAPRVRFGQVHVYNNYYKIERLPTYGYSWGVGIESATYAQNNFFKTDKTVTPDQFISRLNGTAIFEEGTQVNGTPETNLVDVVAAWNAVNDPDLVETVGWTPALFLEIQPTKKVPSSVQNDAGPFVWHLSEDDE
;
A
#
# COMPACT_ATOMS: atom_id res chain seq x y z
N MET A 1 -3.19 15.30 2.63
CA MET A 1 -3.19 14.57 3.93
C MET A 1 -2.10 13.51 3.90
N THR A 2 -1.37 13.35 5.01
CA THR A 2 -0.37 12.28 5.14
C THR A 2 -0.78 11.35 6.29
N VAL A 3 -0.66 10.06 6.06
CA VAL A 3 -0.84 9.00 7.06
C VAL A 3 0.46 8.20 7.09
N SER A 4 1.20 8.30 8.19
CA SER A 4 2.54 7.71 8.28
C SER A 4 2.83 7.16 9.66
N TRP A 5 3.71 6.16 9.71
CA TRP A 5 4.21 5.54 10.93
C TRP A 5 3.12 4.97 11.85
N ASN A 6 2.00 4.53 11.26
CA ASN A 6 0.92 3.88 12.00
C ASN A 6 1.03 2.36 11.94
N ARG A 7 0.46 1.69 12.94
CA ARG A 7 0.22 0.25 12.94
C ARG A 7 -1.26 -0.02 12.85
N PHE A 8 -1.68 -0.56 11.69
CA PHE A 8 -3.04 -1.07 11.47
C PHE A 8 -3.02 -2.58 11.63
N ARG A 9 -3.90 -3.13 12.45
CA ARG A 9 -3.88 -4.56 12.76
C ARG A 9 -5.26 -5.18 12.76
N ASN A 10 -5.34 -6.42 12.26
CA ASN A 10 -6.49 -7.31 12.40
C ASN A 10 -7.82 -6.65 12.00
N HIS A 11 -7.90 -6.15 10.77
CA HIS A 11 -9.11 -5.50 10.28
C HIS A 11 -9.43 -5.93 8.85
N ASP A 12 -10.72 -6.16 8.55
CA ASP A 12 -11.13 -6.61 7.22
C ASP A 12 -11.01 -5.48 6.19
N LYS A 13 -11.74 -4.37 6.37
CA LYS A 13 -11.88 -3.28 5.37
C LYS A 13 -11.30 -1.98 5.92
N LEU A 14 -10.01 -1.77 5.74
CA LEU A 14 -9.31 -0.73 6.49
C LEU A 14 -9.58 0.68 6.01
N MET A 15 -9.24 1.02 4.76
CA MET A 15 -9.18 2.42 4.33
C MET A 15 -9.85 2.65 2.98
N LEU A 16 -10.78 3.59 2.96
CA LEU A 16 -11.49 4.02 1.76
C LEU A 16 -11.20 5.50 1.50
N ILE A 17 -10.62 5.80 0.33
CA ILE A 17 -10.38 7.16 -0.15
C ILE A 17 -11.34 7.40 -1.32
N GLY A 18 -12.29 8.33 -1.13
CA GLY A 18 -13.44 8.52 -2.01
C GLY A 18 -14.62 7.64 -1.64
N SER A 19 -15.81 8.23 -1.44
CA SER A 19 -16.96 7.59 -0.79
C SER A 19 -17.67 6.57 -1.68
N SER A 20 -17.98 6.91 -2.93
CA SER A 20 -18.72 6.06 -3.87
C SER A 20 -18.29 6.32 -5.31
N ASP A 21 -18.65 5.42 -6.22
CA ASP A 21 -18.33 5.57 -7.64
C ASP A 21 -19.07 6.76 -8.29
N GLY A 22 -20.17 7.21 -7.69
CA GLY A 22 -20.92 8.40 -8.10
C GLY A 22 -20.45 9.73 -7.49
N ALA A 23 -19.44 9.71 -6.59
CA ALA A 23 -18.98 10.91 -5.88
C ALA A 23 -18.04 11.78 -6.75
N THR A 24 -18.51 12.17 -7.93
CA THR A 24 -17.70 12.93 -8.91
C THR A 24 -17.23 14.30 -8.40
N ALA A 25 -17.86 14.83 -7.36
CA ALA A 25 -17.41 16.04 -6.66
C ALA A 25 -16.04 15.89 -5.98
N ASP A 26 -15.54 14.67 -5.80
CA ASP A 26 -14.22 14.36 -5.22
C ASP A 26 -13.08 14.55 -6.22
N ARG A 27 -13.37 14.65 -7.52
CA ARG A 27 -12.36 14.85 -8.57
C ARG A 27 -11.44 16.03 -8.26
N GLY A 28 -10.14 15.79 -8.31
CA GLY A 28 -9.10 16.81 -8.08
C GLY A 28 -8.93 17.26 -6.62
N LYS A 29 -9.73 16.73 -5.67
CA LYS A 29 -9.70 17.15 -4.27
C LYS A 29 -8.97 16.18 -3.34
N LEU A 30 -8.98 14.90 -3.65
CA LEU A 30 -8.41 13.87 -2.79
C LEU A 30 -6.93 13.66 -3.12
N ARG A 31 -6.05 14.11 -2.22
CA ARG A 31 -4.61 13.94 -2.31
C ARG A 31 -4.09 13.40 -1.00
N VAL A 32 -3.60 12.16 -1.03
CA VAL A 32 -3.19 11.43 0.17
C VAL A 32 -1.84 10.79 -0.04
N THR A 33 -1.00 10.83 0.99
CA THR A 33 0.25 10.10 1.06
C THR A 33 0.18 9.09 2.19
N LEU A 34 0.51 7.83 1.90
CA LEU A 34 0.61 6.73 2.86
C LEU A 34 2.04 6.23 2.85
N HIS A 35 2.78 6.41 3.97
CA HIS A 35 4.15 5.92 4.01
C HIS A 35 4.55 5.38 5.39
N HIS A 36 5.47 4.43 5.38
CA HIS A 36 6.03 3.82 6.58
C HIS A 36 4.96 3.30 7.57
N ASN A 37 3.82 2.86 7.05
CA ASN A 37 2.79 2.23 7.86
C ASN A 37 2.98 0.71 7.87
N LEU A 38 2.65 0.09 9.00
CA LEU A 38 2.48 -1.35 9.12
C LEU A 38 1.02 -1.72 8.90
N PHE A 39 0.75 -2.52 7.89
CA PHE A 39 -0.54 -3.16 7.63
C PHE A 39 -0.40 -4.65 7.99
N ASP A 40 -0.83 -5.04 9.20
CA ASP A 40 -0.65 -6.35 9.79
C ASP A 40 -2.00 -7.07 9.94
N GLY A 41 -2.24 -8.11 9.16
CA GLY A 41 -3.51 -8.83 9.19
C GLY A 41 -4.67 -8.00 8.64
N ILE A 42 -4.46 -7.25 7.55
CA ILE A 42 -5.51 -6.47 6.88
C ILE A 42 -6.08 -7.27 5.71
N GLY A 43 -7.38 -7.51 5.72
CA GLY A 43 -8.07 -8.30 4.72
C GLY A 43 -8.17 -7.61 3.36
N GLN A 44 -8.48 -6.31 3.35
CA GLN A 44 -8.62 -5.53 2.12
C GLN A 44 -8.56 -4.02 2.35
N ARG A 45 -8.42 -3.23 1.26
CA ARG A 45 -8.44 -1.76 1.27
C ARG A 45 -7.30 -1.12 2.06
N ALA A 46 -6.10 -1.40 1.65
CA ALA A 46 -4.92 -0.77 2.25
C ALA A 46 -4.05 -0.01 1.20
N PRO A 47 -4.61 1.01 0.47
CA PRO A 47 -5.99 1.52 0.48
C PRO A 47 -6.87 1.02 -0.69
N ARG A 48 -8.20 1.29 -0.65
CA ARG A 48 -9.06 1.37 -1.83
C ARG A 48 -9.27 2.85 -2.20
N VAL A 49 -9.02 3.21 -3.46
CA VAL A 49 -9.04 4.60 -3.94
C VAL A 49 -10.10 4.81 -5.01
N ARG A 50 -10.79 5.96 -4.97
CA ARG A 50 -11.63 6.52 -6.03
C ARG A 50 -11.34 8.00 -6.20
N PHE A 51 -11.26 8.50 -7.43
CA PHE A 51 -11.04 9.92 -7.78
C PHE A 51 -9.79 10.57 -7.16
N GLY A 52 -8.97 9.82 -6.40
CA GLY A 52 -7.86 10.34 -5.63
C GLY A 52 -6.51 10.15 -6.29
N GLN A 53 -5.61 11.11 -6.10
CA GLN A 53 -4.18 10.97 -6.28
C GLN A 53 -3.56 10.49 -4.97
N VAL A 54 -3.08 9.26 -4.93
CA VAL A 54 -2.59 8.63 -3.70
C VAL A 54 -1.19 8.08 -3.90
N HIS A 55 -0.23 8.63 -3.15
CA HIS A 55 1.13 8.14 -3.08
C HIS A 55 1.26 7.11 -1.96
N VAL A 56 1.69 5.90 -2.30
CA VAL A 56 1.81 4.77 -1.37
C VAL A 56 3.24 4.28 -1.41
N TYR A 57 4.10 4.67 -0.45
CA TYR A 57 5.50 4.30 -0.49
C TYR A 57 6.06 3.83 0.85
N ASN A 58 7.04 2.94 0.79
CA ASN A 58 7.73 2.39 1.95
C ASN A 58 6.79 1.85 3.06
N ASN A 59 5.64 1.32 2.68
CA ASN A 59 4.78 0.64 3.64
C ASN A 59 5.13 -0.84 3.74
N TYR A 60 4.89 -1.42 4.92
CA TYR A 60 5.10 -2.83 5.19
C TYR A 60 3.75 -3.54 5.35
N TYR A 61 3.47 -4.46 4.43
CA TYR A 61 2.27 -5.29 4.42
C TYR A 61 2.61 -6.69 4.93
N LYS A 62 2.10 -7.05 6.11
CA LYS A 62 2.16 -8.41 6.65
C LYS A 62 0.85 -9.12 6.39
N ILE A 63 0.83 -9.90 5.32
CA ILE A 63 -0.31 -10.72 4.93
C ILE A 63 -0.05 -12.13 5.44
N GLU A 64 -0.43 -12.39 6.66
CA GLU A 64 -0.52 -13.74 7.16
C GLU A 64 -1.75 -14.43 6.55
N ARG A 65 -1.78 -15.76 6.56
CA ARG A 65 -2.89 -16.53 6.01
C ARG A 65 -4.19 -16.14 6.70
N LEU A 66 -4.82 -15.10 6.19
CA LEU A 66 -6.18 -14.73 6.53
C LEU A 66 -7.09 -15.60 5.67
N PRO A 67 -8.07 -16.32 6.25
CA PRO A 67 -9.07 -17.04 5.46
C PRO A 67 -9.85 -16.11 4.51
N THR A 68 -9.63 -14.81 4.60
CA THR A 68 -10.39 -13.75 3.93
C THR A 68 -9.53 -12.65 3.29
N TYR A 69 -8.22 -12.88 3.01
CA TYR A 69 -7.45 -11.87 2.28
C TYR A 69 -8.01 -11.68 0.86
N GLY A 70 -8.40 -10.46 0.55
CA GLY A 70 -8.92 -10.09 -0.75
C GLY A 70 -7.90 -9.33 -1.61
N TYR A 71 -7.38 -8.22 -1.10
CA TYR A 71 -6.39 -7.40 -1.82
C TYR A 71 -5.81 -6.31 -0.91
N SER A 72 -4.66 -5.75 -1.26
CA SER A 72 -4.11 -4.56 -0.62
C SER A 72 -4.54 -3.28 -1.34
N TRP A 73 -4.27 -3.18 -2.65
CA TRP A 73 -4.54 -1.97 -3.44
C TRP A 73 -5.81 -2.09 -4.28
N GLY A 74 -6.83 -1.32 -3.93
CA GLY A 74 -8.08 -1.27 -4.67
C GLY A 74 -8.09 -0.13 -5.68
N VAL A 75 -8.07 -0.47 -6.97
CA VAL A 75 -8.08 0.46 -8.10
C VAL A 75 -9.53 0.78 -8.46
N GLY A 76 -10.08 1.81 -7.83
CA GLY A 76 -11.43 2.28 -8.05
C GLY A 76 -11.54 3.26 -9.22
N ILE A 77 -12.77 3.70 -9.48
CA ILE A 77 -13.06 4.60 -10.60
C ILE A 77 -12.19 5.88 -10.51
N GLU A 78 -11.55 6.25 -11.62
CA GLU A 78 -10.66 7.41 -11.72
C GLU A 78 -9.61 7.52 -10.59
N SER A 79 -9.21 6.39 -10.01
CA SER A 79 -8.11 6.38 -9.04
C SER A 79 -6.78 6.58 -9.75
N ALA A 80 -5.87 7.29 -9.09
CA ALA A 80 -4.52 7.52 -9.56
C ALA A 80 -3.53 7.19 -8.42
N THR A 81 -3.34 5.90 -8.17
CA THR A 81 -2.43 5.40 -7.14
C THR A 81 -1.03 5.27 -7.70
N TYR A 82 -0.05 5.86 -7.01
CA TYR A 82 1.38 5.81 -7.30
C TYR A 82 2.08 5.03 -6.19
N ALA A 83 2.47 3.79 -6.43
CA ALA A 83 3.06 2.90 -5.43
C ALA A 83 4.56 2.76 -5.65
N GLN A 84 5.38 2.95 -4.59
CA GLN A 84 6.83 2.86 -4.68
C GLN A 84 7.43 2.14 -3.46
N ASN A 85 8.37 1.26 -3.72
CA ASN A 85 9.21 0.63 -2.70
C ASN A 85 8.43 0.10 -1.49
N ASN A 86 7.29 -0.56 -1.73
CA ASN A 86 6.53 -1.22 -0.68
C ASN A 86 7.02 -2.65 -0.45
N PHE A 87 6.91 -3.14 0.78
CA PHE A 87 7.34 -4.48 1.13
C PHE A 87 6.16 -5.34 1.56
N PHE A 88 6.03 -6.52 0.95
CA PHE A 88 5.02 -7.51 1.29
C PHE A 88 5.65 -8.74 1.94
N LYS A 89 5.17 -9.10 3.13
CA LYS A 89 5.42 -10.38 3.78
C LYS A 89 4.17 -11.23 3.67
N THR A 90 4.23 -12.27 2.85
CA THR A 90 3.11 -13.17 2.60
C THR A 90 3.46 -14.61 2.98
N ASP A 91 2.47 -15.45 3.19
CA ASP A 91 2.67 -16.88 3.09
C ASP A 91 2.71 -17.31 1.60
N LYS A 92 2.99 -18.59 1.37
CA LYS A 92 3.13 -19.12 0.00
C LYS A 92 1.81 -19.18 -0.78
N THR A 93 0.69 -18.90 -0.14
CA THR A 93 -0.65 -19.01 -0.75
C THR A 93 -1.14 -17.71 -1.34
N VAL A 94 -0.52 -16.57 -0.97
CA VAL A 94 -0.85 -15.25 -1.49
C VAL A 94 0.23 -14.80 -2.46
N THR A 95 -0.13 -14.64 -3.70
CA THR A 95 0.75 -14.28 -4.82
C THR A 95 0.61 -12.81 -5.21
N PRO A 96 1.60 -12.20 -5.90
CA PRO A 96 1.58 -10.78 -6.24
C PRO A 96 0.37 -10.31 -7.04
N ASP A 97 -0.19 -11.15 -7.91
CA ASP A 97 -1.41 -10.87 -8.67
C ASP A 97 -2.64 -10.60 -7.77
N GLN A 98 -2.61 -11.08 -6.53
CA GLN A 98 -3.69 -10.86 -5.55
C GLN A 98 -3.55 -9.54 -4.77
N PHE A 99 -2.43 -8.79 -4.92
CA PHE A 99 -2.27 -7.54 -4.18
C PHE A 99 -3.16 -6.42 -4.70
N ILE A 100 -3.58 -6.50 -5.96
CA ILE A 100 -4.45 -5.53 -6.61
C ILE A 100 -5.85 -6.10 -6.80
N SER A 101 -6.86 -5.24 -6.66
CA SER A 101 -8.22 -5.50 -7.12
C SER A 101 -8.70 -4.34 -8.00
N ARG A 102 -9.09 -4.64 -9.25
CA ARG A 102 -9.69 -3.68 -10.16
C ARG A 102 -11.16 -3.49 -9.82
N LEU A 103 -11.53 -2.27 -9.43
CA LEU A 103 -12.84 -1.90 -8.91
C LEU A 103 -13.38 -0.68 -9.69
N ASN A 104 -13.55 -0.85 -10.99
CA ASN A 104 -13.92 0.17 -11.99
C ASN A 104 -12.82 1.20 -12.32
N GLY A 105 -11.61 1.02 -11.82
CA GLY A 105 -10.45 1.81 -12.22
C GLY A 105 -9.71 1.18 -13.39
N THR A 106 -8.75 1.91 -13.96
CA THR A 106 -8.04 1.49 -15.17
C THR A 106 -6.52 1.59 -15.06
N ALA A 107 -6.01 2.27 -14.02
CA ALA A 107 -4.59 2.56 -13.92
C ALA A 107 -4.07 2.50 -12.47
N ILE A 108 -2.84 2.03 -12.34
CA ILE A 108 -2.01 2.12 -11.13
C ILE A 108 -0.55 2.12 -11.57
N PHE A 109 0.26 3.03 -11.03
CA PHE A 109 1.71 2.99 -11.19
C PHE A 109 2.33 2.22 -10.04
N GLU A 110 3.29 1.35 -10.33
CA GLU A 110 4.02 0.59 -9.32
C GLU A 110 5.49 0.46 -9.70
N GLU A 111 6.37 0.62 -8.73
CA GLU A 111 7.80 0.29 -8.87
C GLU A 111 8.43 -0.12 -7.54
N GLY A 112 9.43 -0.97 -7.60
CA GLY A 112 10.30 -1.27 -6.48
C GLY A 112 9.69 -2.11 -5.35
N THR A 113 8.56 -2.76 -5.56
CA THR A 113 7.95 -3.67 -4.58
C THR A 113 8.79 -4.93 -4.39
N GLN A 114 8.97 -5.33 -3.12
CA GLN A 114 9.59 -6.60 -2.75
C GLN A 114 8.61 -7.51 -2.02
N VAL A 115 8.73 -8.82 -2.28
CA VAL A 115 7.93 -9.85 -1.64
C VAL A 115 8.83 -10.84 -0.91
N ASN A 116 8.54 -11.05 0.39
CA ASN A 116 9.21 -12.05 1.25
C ASN A 116 10.72 -11.88 1.46
N GLY A 117 11.27 -10.72 1.19
CA GLY A 117 12.63 -10.35 1.64
C GLY A 117 13.77 -11.23 1.15
N THR A 118 13.59 -11.92 0.06
CA THR A 118 14.68 -12.63 -0.58
C THR A 118 15.48 -11.69 -1.49
N PRO A 119 16.65 -12.11 -1.95
CA PRO A 119 17.77 -11.22 -2.21
C PRO A 119 17.44 -10.05 -3.14
N GLU A 120 18.33 -9.10 -3.25
CA GLU A 120 18.24 -7.82 -3.97
C GLU A 120 17.71 -7.89 -5.43
N THR A 121 17.46 -9.10 -5.92
CA THR A 121 16.93 -9.42 -7.27
C THR A 121 15.43 -9.68 -7.30
N ASN A 122 14.72 -9.69 -6.16
CA ASN A 122 13.29 -10.02 -6.12
C ASN A 122 12.39 -8.77 -6.02
N LEU A 123 12.70 -7.78 -6.83
CA LEU A 123 11.70 -6.79 -7.20
C LEU A 123 10.61 -7.52 -7.99
N VAL A 124 9.37 -7.31 -7.60
CA VAL A 124 8.21 -7.90 -8.26
C VAL A 124 7.43 -6.77 -8.92
N ASP A 125 7.24 -6.88 -10.21
CA ASP A 125 6.28 -6.05 -10.92
C ASP A 125 4.87 -6.58 -10.61
N VAL A 126 4.20 -5.91 -9.70
CA VAL A 126 2.87 -6.31 -9.21
C VAL A 126 1.80 -6.07 -10.27
N VAL A 127 1.96 -5.04 -11.10
CA VAL A 127 0.99 -4.73 -12.17
C VAL A 127 1.12 -5.75 -13.29
N ALA A 128 2.33 -6.07 -13.71
CA ALA A 128 2.55 -7.14 -14.69
C ALA A 128 2.04 -8.50 -14.19
N ALA A 129 2.26 -8.82 -12.90
CA ALA A 129 1.74 -10.06 -12.32
C ALA A 129 0.20 -10.10 -12.35
N TRP A 130 -0.46 -8.97 -12.06
CA TRP A 130 -1.92 -8.86 -12.11
C TRP A 130 -2.43 -8.98 -13.56
N ASN A 131 -1.82 -8.25 -14.50
CA ASN A 131 -2.19 -8.25 -15.93
C ASN A 131 -2.03 -9.62 -16.57
N ALA A 132 -1.06 -10.43 -16.12
CA ALA A 132 -0.84 -11.77 -16.64
C ALA A 132 -2.02 -12.75 -16.43
N VAL A 133 -2.92 -12.47 -15.50
CA VAL A 133 -4.05 -13.36 -15.12
C VAL A 133 -5.41 -12.66 -15.17
N ASN A 134 -5.48 -11.40 -15.54
CA ASN A 134 -6.72 -10.61 -15.59
C ASN A 134 -6.86 -9.89 -16.94
N ASP A 135 -8.11 -9.56 -17.32
CA ASP A 135 -8.48 -8.82 -18.53
C ASP A 135 -9.65 -7.87 -18.20
N PRO A 136 -9.65 -6.66 -18.73
CA PRO A 136 -8.58 -5.95 -19.43
C PRO A 136 -7.45 -5.49 -18.51
N ASP A 137 -6.26 -5.29 -19.07
CA ASP A 137 -5.06 -4.84 -18.37
C ASP A 137 -5.28 -3.52 -17.62
N LEU A 138 -4.53 -3.37 -16.53
CA LEU A 138 -4.31 -2.09 -15.88
C LEU A 138 -3.17 -1.36 -16.59
N VAL A 139 -3.35 -0.06 -16.81
CA VAL A 139 -2.33 0.83 -17.38
C VAL A 139 -1.37 1.26 -16.27
N GLU A 140 -0.08 1.23 -16.56
CA GLU A 140 0.98 1.57 -15.60
C GLU A 140 1.29 3.09 -15.52
N THR A 141 0.42 3.93 -16.03
CA THR A 141 0.57 5.39 -15.98
C THR A 141 -0.67 6.03 -15.37
N VAL A 142 -0.47 6.88 -14.37
CA VAL A 142 -1.57 7.51 -13.61
C VAL A 142 -1.71 9.01 -13.86
N GLY A 143 -0.99 9.55 -14.85
CA GLY A 143 -1.10 10.94 -15.29
C GLY A 143 -0.57 12.00 -14.32
N TRP A 144 0.14 11.59 -13.25
CA TRP A 144 0.80 12.48 -12.30
C TRP A 144 1.99 11.81 -11.64
N THR A 145 2.88 12.62 -11.06
CA THR A 145 4.03 12.16 -10.27
C THR A 145 4.00 12.85 -8.91
N PRO A 146 4.26 12.16 -7.82
CA PRO A 146 4.37 12.77 -6.50
C PRO A 146 5.48 13.83 -6.47
N ALA A 147 5.19 15.00 -5.87
CA ALA A 147 6.16 16.10 -5.77
C ALA A 147 6.56 16.43 -4.34
N LEU A 148 5.75 16.05 -3.35
CA LEU A 148 5.97 16.34 -1.94
C LEU A 148 6.01 15.03 -1.14
N PHE A 149 7.21 14.53 -0.90
CA PHE A 149 7.45 13.33 -0.10
C PHE A 149 8.86 13.38 0.52
N LEU A 150 9.05 12.59 1.55
CA LEU A 150 10.37 12.34 2.13
C LEU A 150 11.19 11.42 1.22
N GLU A 151 12.50 11.31 1.47
CA GLU A 151 13.35 10.37 0.75
C GLU A 151 12.76 8.96 0.78
N ILE A 152 12.68 8.34 -0.40
CA ILE A 152 12.17 6.97 -0.54
C ILE A 152 13.28 6.00 -0.16
N GLN A 153 13.06 5.27 0.91
CA GLN A 153 14.03 4.26 1.38
C GLN A 153 14.12 3.07 0.41
N PRO A 154 15.29 2.45 0.28
CA PRO A 154 15.41 1.15 -0.37
C PRO A 154 14.46 0.14 0.27
N THR A 155 13.72 -0.59 -0.53
CA THR A 155 12.62 -1.48 -0.07
C THR A 155 13.07 -2.50 0.96
N LYS A 156 14.30 -3.03 0.85
CA LYS A 156 14.89 -3.96 1.81
C LYS A 156 15.00 -3.43 3.25
N LYS A 157 15.01 -2.12 3.45
CA LYS A 157 15.05 -1.49 4.78
C LYS A 157 13.67 -1.28 5.40
N VAL A 158 12.62 -1.29 4.59
CA VAL A 158 11.24 -0.98 5.02
C VAL A 158 10.76 -1.85 6.18
N PRO A 159 10.94 -3.20 6.18
CA PRO A 159 10.47 -4.01 7.30
C PRO A 159 11.08 -3.63 8.63
N SER A 160 12.39 -3.37 8.69
CA SER A 160 13.07 -3.01 9.94
C SER A 160 12.67 -1.61 10.41
N SER A 161 12.70 -0.60 9.52
CA SER A 161 12.28 0.77 9.86
C SER A 161 10.85 0.80 10.39
N VAL A 162 9.92 0.19 9.65
CA VAL A 162 8.50 0.23 10.02
C VAL A 162 8.21 -0.57 11.30
N GLN A 163 8.90 -1.70 11.53
CA GLN A 163 8.71 -2.46 12.77
C GLN A 163 9.23 -1.73 14.00
N ASN A 164 10.30 -0.98 13.87
CA ASN A 164 10.90 -0.24 14.98
C ASN A 164 10.13 1.05 15.30
N ASP A 165 9.76 1.80 14.27
CA ASP A 165 9.39 3.21 14.43
C ASP A 165 7.88 3.47 14.28
N ALA A 166 7.10 2.55 13.65
CA ALA A 166 5.67 2.74 13.51
C ALA A 166 4.91 2.40 14.79
N GLY A 167 3.86 3.17 15.08
CA GLY A 167 2.97 2.99 16.23
C GLY A 167 3.24 3.99 17.35
N PRO A 168 2.58 3.84 18.50
CA PRO A 168 2.72 4.77 19.60
C PRO A 168 4.15 4.75 20.16
N PHE A 169 4.69 5.92 20.44
CA PHE A 169 5.94 6.04 21.19
C PHE A 169 5.75 5.45 22.58
N VAL A 170 6.54 4.43 22.92
CA VAL A 170 6.68 3.97 24.31
C VAL A 170 7.84 4.76 24.90
N TRP A 171 7.53 5.73 25.73
CA TRP A 171 8.55 6.36 26.58
C TRP A 171 9.02 5.31 27.57
N HIS A 172 10.20 4.77 27.38
CA HIS A 172 10.91 4.10 28.46
C HIS A 172 11.39 5.23 29.37
N LEU A 173 10.68 5.47 30.47
CA LEU A 173 11.26 6.20 31.61
C LEU A 173 12.47 5.37 32.04
N SER A 174 13.66 5.91 31.89
CA SER A 174 14.83 5.33 32.51
C SER A 174 14.60 5.33 34.01
N GLU A 175 14.78 4.18 34.66
CA GLU A 175 14.63 4.04 36.13
C GLU A 175 15.77 4.76 36.90
N ASP A 176 16.51 5.68 36.25
CA ASP A 176 17.72 6.31 36.78
C ASP A 176 17.46 7.71 37.40
N ASP A 177 16.22 8.10 37.63
CA ASP A 177 15.86 9.38 38.28
C ASP A 177 15.26 9.19 39.70
N GLU A 178 15.88 8.30 40.54
CA GLU A 178 15.70 8.34 42.01
C GLU A 178 16.99 8.69 42.73
#